data_99f89c252abd5a4a97e37b897454692f
#
_entry.id   99f89c252abd5a4a97e37b897454692f
#
_cell.length_a   1.000
_cell.length_b   1.000
_cell.length_c   1.000
_cell.angle_alpha   90.00
_cell.angle_beta   90.00
_cell.angle_gamma   90.00
#
_symmetry.space_group_name_H-M   'P 1'
#
loop_
_entity.id
_entity.type
_entity.pdbx_description
1 polymer ?
#
loop_
_entity_poly.entity_id
_entity_poly.type
_entity_poly.pdbx_seq_one_letter_code
_entity_poly.pdbx_strand_id
1 'polypeptide(L)'
;MTKSFFGGIWHDRYILASFVNRDLQARYRRSLLGVLWAIITPLALSIIIGTVYAVLFNQDIKVTIPILFAGLNPWTFITASAGGGNTAFINAEGYLKQLSVNPQIFPLRTVCIGFINLLYSMMAFYVLYLVLQPQAFGAEMLMVVPGLLIMFVFCWGFAQIASVANL
;
A
#
# COMPACT_ATOMS: atom_id res chain seq x y z
N MET A 1 24.73 14.29 18.85
CA MET A 1 24.64 14.82 17.46
C MET A 1 23.26 14.43 16.94
N THR A 2 22.35 15.38 16.89
CA THR A 2 20.99 15.20 16.31
C THR A 2 21.14 15.04 14.81
N LYS A 3 21.15 13.77 14.33
CA LYS A 3 21.08 13.51 12.89
C LYS A 3 19.78 14.15 12.39
N SER A 4 19.85 14.94 11.32
CA SER A 4 18.66 15.46 10.63
C SER A 4 17.67 14.33 10.36
N PHE A 5 16.36 14.61 10.49
CA PHE A 5 15.28 13.63 10.26
C PHE A 5 15.52 12.78 9.01
N PHE A 6 15.72 13.42 7.86
CA PHE A 6 16.00 12.74 6.59
C PHE A 6 17.38 12.06 6.53
N GLY A 7 18.40 12.66 7.15
CA GLY A 7 19.74 12.08 7.19
C GLY A 7 19.81 10.76 7.98
N GLY A 8 19.01 10.62 9.04
CA GLY A 8 18.88 9.37 9.79
C GLY A 8 18.24 8.26 8.97
N ILE A 9 17.13 8.54 8.27
CA ILE A 9 16.46 7.57 7.41
C ILE A 9 17.36 7.13 6.25
N TRP A 10 18.06 8.08 5.62
CA TRP A 10 18.98 7.77 4.53
C TRP A 10 20.16 6.89 4.96
N HIS A 11 20.66 7.13 6.18
CA HIS A 11 21.71 6.28 6.76
C HIS A 11 21.23 4.84 6.96
N ASP A 12 20.02 4.66 7.47
CA ASP A 12 19.46 3.36 7.81
C ASP A 12 18.65 2.71 6.66
N ARG A 13 18.74 3.23 5.44
CA ARG A 13 17.97 2.75 4.27
C ARG A 13 18.14 1.26 3.96
N TYR A 14 19.35 0.72 4.19
CA TYR A 14 19.61 -0.72 3.97
C TYR A 14 18.93 -1.59 5.02
N ILE A 15 18.86 -1.10 6.25
CA ILE A 15 18.15 -1.77 7.34
C ILE A 15 16.65 -1.75 7.04
N LEU A 16 16.10 -0.60 6.62
CA LEU A 16 14.71 -0.47 6.19
C LEU A 16 14.39 -1.45 5.05
N ALA A 17 15.20 -1.48 4.00
CA ALA A 17 15.00 -2.38 2.86
C ALA A 17 15.04 -3.86 3.28
N SER A 18 15.94 -4.21 4.19
CA SER A 18 16.04 -5.58 4.74
C SER A 18 14.78 -5.96 5.52
N PHE A 19 14.24 -5.06 6.35
CA PHE A 19 13.01 -5.30 7.10
C PHE A 19 11.81 -5.44 6.16
N VAL A 20 11.65 -4.54 5.19
CA VAL A 20 10.57 -4.60 4.19
C VAL A 20 10.61 -5.92 3.43
N ASN A 21 11.80 -6.32 2.96
CA ASN A 21 11.96 -7.57 2.21
C ASN A 21 11.63 -8.81 3.06
N ARG A 22 12.08 -8.84 4.32
CA ARG A 22 11.76 -9.93 5.26
C ARG A 22 10.27 -10.04 5.53
N ASP A 23 9.57 -8.92 5.69
CA ASP A 23 8.13 -8.93 5.93
C ASP A 23 7.34 -9.39 4.71
N LEU A 24 7.71 -8.92 3.53
CA LEU A 24 7.10 -9.38 2.27
C LEU A 24 7.33 -10.88 2.09
N GLN A 25 8.54 -11.36 2.31
CA GLN A 25 8.84 -12.80 2.25
C GLN A 25 8.06 -13.58 3.30
N ALA A 26 7.99 -13.11 4.55
CA ALA A 26 7.26 -13.78 5.63
C ALA A 26 5.76 -13.87 5.32
N ARG A 27 5.18 -12.80 4.71
CA ARG A 27 3.76 -12.76 4.31
C ARG A 27 3.44 -13.76 3.21
N TYR A 28 4.34 -13.92 2.24
CA TYR A 28 4.07 -14.68 1.02
C TYR A 28 4.68 -16.09 1.00
N ARG A 29 5.70 -16.37 1.81
CA ARG A 29 6.45 -17.63 1.81
C ARG A 29 5.62 -18.86 2.18
N ARG A 30 4.54 -18.70 2.95
CA ARG A 30 3.70 -19.81 3.45
C ARG A 30 2.47 -20.09 2.59
N SER A 31 2.30 -19.41 1.47
CA SER A 31 1.14 -19.55 0.60
C SER A 31 1.56 -20.05 -0.78
N LEU A 32 0.81 -21.01 -1.34
CA LEU A 32 0.99 -21.48 -2.71
C LEU A 32 0.81 -20.36 -3.75
N LEU A 33 -0.06 -19.40 -3.47
CA LEU A 33 -0.32 -18.25 -4.35
C LEU A 33 0.59 -17.05 -4.04
N GLY A 34 1.29 -17.05 -2.90
CA GLY A 34 2.27 -16.01 -2.57
C GLY A 34 1.77 -14.59 -2.80
N VAL A 35 2.52 -13.83 -3.59
CA VAL A 35 2.22 -12.42 -3.95
C VAL A 35 0.89 -12.27 -4.70
N LEU A 36 0.38 -13.31 -5.37
CA LEU A 36 -0.89 -13.24 -6.10
C LEU A 36 -2.07 -12.88 -5.19
N TRP A 37 -2.02 -13.19 -3.90
CA TRP A 37 -3.05 -12.75 -2.95
C TRP A 37 -3.18 -11.23 -2.85
N ALA A 38 -2.09 -10.48 -3.04
CA ALA A 38 -2.13 -9.03 -3.07
C ALA A 38 -2.92 -8.48 -4.27
N ILE A 39 -3.09 -9.29 -5.31
CA ILE A 39 -3.83 -8.98 -6.53
C ILE A 39 -5.25 -9.55 -6.46
N ILE A 40 -5.38 -10.84 -6.11
CA ILE A 40 -6.65 -11.57 -6.12
C ILE A 40 -7.66 -10.95 -5.14
N THR A 41 -7.22 -10.60 -3.94
CA THR A 41 -8.13 -10.06 -2.91
C THR A 41 -8.81 -8.75 -3.34
N PRO A 42 -8.08 -7.69 -3.73
CA PRO A 42 -8.72 -6.45 -4.18
C PRO A 42 -9.51 -6.63 -5.49
N LEU A 43 -9.05 -7.51 -6.38
CA LEU A 43 -9.74 -7.79 -7.62
C LEU A 43 -11.09 -8.48 -7.35
N ALA A 44 -11.10 -9.54 -6.53
CA ALA A 44 -12.32 -10.26 -6.16
C ALA A 44 -13.32 -9.33 -5.46
N LEU A 45 -12.86 -8.52 -4.49
CA LEU A 45 -13.73 -7.55 -3.82
C LEU A 45 -14.34 -6.55 -4.81
N SER A 46 -13.54 -6.03 -5.73
CA SER A 46 -14.02 -5.07 -6.73
C SER A 46 -15.01 -5.70 -7.70
N ILE A 47 -14.82 -6.95 -8.09
CA ILE A 47 -15.77 -7.69 -8.94
C ILE A 47 -17.08 -7.93 -8.19
N ILE A 48 -17.02 -8.43 -6.95
CA ILE A 48 -18.22 -8.75 -6.16
C ILE A 48 -19.00 -7.46 -5.88
N ILE A 49 -18.37 -6.47 -5.30
CA ILE A 49 -19.02 -5.20 -4.95
C ILE A 49 -19.47 -4.48 -6.23
N GLY A 50 -18.62 -4.44 -7.26
CA GLY A 50 -18.92 -3.79 -8.54
C GLY A 50 -20.10 -4.40 -9.25
N THR A 51 -20.24 -5.71 -9.24
CA THR A 51 -21.41 -6.39 -9.83
C THR A 51 -22.69 -6.05 -9.05
N VAL A 52 -22.64 -6.08 -7.72
CA VAL A 52 -23.80 -5.72 -6.89
C VAL A 52 -24.21 -4.26 -7.13
N TYR A 53 -23.26 -3.34 -7.14
CA TYR A 53 -23.55 -1.92 -7.41
C TYR A 53 -24.08 -1.70 -8.82
N ALA A 54 -23.49 -2.34 -9.83
CA ALA A 54 -23.97 -2.23 -11.22
C ALA A 54 -25.43 -2.66 -11.35
N VAL A 55 -25.81 -3.79 -10.72
CA VAL A 55 -27.18 -4.28 -10.73
C VAL A 55 -28.11 -3.35 -9.96
N LEU A 56 -27.73 -2.92 -8.74
CA LEU A 56 -28.59 -2.07 -7.90
C LEU A 56 -28.85 -0.69 -8.52
N PHE A 57 -27.84 -0.09 -9.16
CA PHE A 57 -27.92 1.25 -9.76
C PHE A 57 -28.14 1.23 -11.28
N ASN A 58 -28.39 0.06 -11.86
CA ASN A 58 -28.63 -0.13 -13.29
C ASN A 58 -27.52 0.47 -14.18
N GLN A 59 -26.26 0.23 -13.78
CA GLN A 59 -25.07 0.74 -14.45
C GLN A 59 -24.33 -0.37 -15.22
N ASP A 60 -23.49 0.01 -16.17
CA ASP A 60 -22.66 -0.95 -16.90
C ASP A 60 -21.57 -1.54 -15.98
N ILE A 61 -21.54 -2.86 -15.87
CA ILE A 61 -20.56 -3.62 -15.10
C ILE A 61 -19.14 -3.30 -15.55
N LYS A 62 -18.93 -3.13 -16.87
CA LYS A 62 -17.59 -2.84 -17.44
C LYS A 62 -17.05 -1.48 -17.02
N VAL A 63 -17.89 -0.56 -16.61
CA VAL A 63 -17.52 0.77 -16.11
C VAL A 63 -17.41 0.75 -14.57
N THR A 64 -18.38 0.12 -13.91
CA THR A 64 -18.50 0.14 -12.44
C THR A 64 -17.35 -0.61 -11.76
N ILE A 65 -16.95 -1.78 -12.27
CA ILE A 65 -15.86 -2.58 -11.67
C ILE A 65 -14.53 -1.82 -11.65
N PRO A 66 -14.03 -1.24 -12.77
CA PRO A 66 -12.80 -0.47 -12.75
C PRO A 66 -12.85 0.76 -11.83
N ILE A 67 -13.97 1.47 -11.78
CA ILE A 67 -14.14 2.64 -10.90
C ILE A 67 -14.00 2.22 -9.43
N LEU A 68 -14.69 1.15 -9.03
CA LEU A 68 -14.59 0.66 -7.66
C LEU A 68 -13.20 0.13 -7.33
N PHE A 69 -12.55 -0.56 -8.28
CA PHE A 69 -11.18 -1.03 -8.10
C PHE A 69 -10.21 0.15 -7.90
N ALA A 70 -10.36 1.22 -8.71
CA ALA A 70 -9.55 2.43 -8.60
C ALA A 70 -9.75 3.16 -7.26
N GLY A 71 -10.94 3.10 -6.66
CA GLY A 71 -11.23 3.74 -5.37
C GLY A 71 -10.82 2.88 -4.17
N LEU A 72 -11.14 1.58 -4.19
CA LEU A 72 -10.91 0.67 -3.06
C LEU A 72 -9.41 0.43 -2.78
N ASN A 73 -8.57 0.37 -3.81
CA ASN A 73 -7.14 0.12 -3.61
C ASN A 73 -6.41 1.25 -2.88
N PRO A 74 -6.50 2.52 -3.28
CA PRO A 74 -5.97 3.63 -2.51
C PRO A 74 -6.54 3.68 -1.09
N TRP A 75 -7.83 3.44 -0.93
CA TRP A 75 -8.46 3.38 0.39
C TRP A 75 -7.85 2.32 1.29
N THR A 76 -7.64 1.10 0.78
CA THR A 76 -7.00 0.02 1.54
C THR A 76 -5.56 0.35 1.92
N PHE A 77 -4.82 1.06 1.06
CA PHE A 77 -3.48 1.53 1.38
C PHE A 77 -3.47 2.57 2.50
N ILE A 78 -4.38 3.56 2.47
CA ILE A 78 -4.52 4.58 3.52
C ILE A 78 -4.84 3.92 4.87
N THR A 79 -5.85 3.04 4.90
CA THR A 79 -6.29 2.37 6.12
C THR A 79 -5.23 1.41 6.67
N ALA A 80 -4.53 0.68 5.80
CA ALA A 80 -3.42 -0.19 6.19
C ALA A 80 -2.23 0.61 6.75
N SER A 81 -1.92 1.77 6.17
CA SER A 81 -0.85 2.67 6.63
C SER A 81 -1.19 3.27 8.00
N ALA A 82 -2.44 3.64 8.23
CA ALA A 82 -2.93 4.13 9.52
C ALA A 82 -2.84 3.06 10.60
N GLY A 83 -3.43 1.89 10.36
CA GLY A 83 -3.46 0.78 11.31
C GLY A 83 -2.06 0.24 11.62
N GLY A 84 -1.23 0.07 10.59
CA GLY A 84 0.14 -0.38 10.75
C GLY A 84 1.05 0.68 11.39
N GLY A 85 0.82 1.96 11.11
CA GLY A 85 1.48 3.07 11.79
C GLY A 85 1.20 3.06 13.28
N ASN A 86 -0.07 2.89 13.65
CA ASN A 86 -0.51 2.83 15.04
C ASN A 86 0.23 1.78 15.89
N THR A 87 0.58 0.64 15.31
CA THR A 87 1.28 -0.46 16.01
C THR A 87 2.77 -0.53 15.72
N ALA A 88 3.31 0.41 14.93
CA ALA A 88 4.68 0.34 14.42
C ALA A 88 5.73 0.30 15.52
N PHE A 89 5.64 1.16 16.54
CA PHE A 89 6.59 1.21 17.66
C PHE A 89 6.39 0.05 18.63
N ILE A 90 5.15 -0.38 18.89
CA ILE A 90 4.85 -1.53 19.73
C ILE A 90 5.49 -2.80 19.16
N ASN A 91 5.32 -3.02 17.85
CA ASN A 91 5.92 -4.16 17.15
C ASN A 91 7.45 -4.06 17.03
N ALA A 92 8.00 -2.86 17.17
CA ALA A 92 9.44 -2.59 17.07
C ALA A 92 10.14 -2.55 18.43
N GLU A 93 9.44 -2.70 19.56
CA GLU A 93 10.01 -2.53 20.90
C GLU A 93 11.27 -3.38 21.13
N GLY A 94 11.26 -4.64 20.70
CA GLY A 94 12.42 -5.52 20.80
C GLY A 94 13.63 -5.05 20.00
N TYR A 95 13.41 -4.45 18.84
CA TYR A 95 14.49 -3.91 18.00
C TYR A 95 15.01 -2.57 18.54
N LEU A 96 14.11 -1.71 19.05
CA LEU A 96 14.47 -0.41 19.61
C LEU A 96 15.37 -0.55 20.85
N LYS A 97 15.21 -1.63 21.63
CA LYS A 97 16.04 -1.93 22.80
C LYS A 97 17.41 -2.49 22.45
N GLN A 98 17.56 -3.11 21.29
CA GLN A 98 18.78 -3.84 20.90
C GLN A 98 19.63 -3.11 19.86
N LEU A 99 19.03 -2.26 19.04
CA LEU A 99 19.67 -1.61 17.90
C LEU A 99 19.59 -0.09 18.05
N SER A 100 20.70 0.60 17.83
CA SER A 100 20.72 2.06 17.73
C SER A 100 20.30 2.54 16.34
N VAL A 101 19.05 2.27 15.97
CA VAL A 101 18.45 2.59 14.68
C VAL A 101 17.49 3.78 14.84
N ASN A 102 17.34 4.60 13.80
CA ASN A 102 16.36 5.67 13.82
C ASN A 102 14.92 5.11 13.96
N PRO A 103 14.17 5.44 15.03
CA PRO A 103 12.83 4.91 15.25
C PRO A 103 11.87 5.15 14.09
N GLN A 104 12.06 6.22 13.34
CA GLN A 104 11.18 6.63 12.23
C GLN A 104 11.15 5.64 11.05
N ILE A 105 12.12 4.71 10.99
CA ILE A 105 12.11 3.67 9.96
C ILE A 105 10.97 2.65 10.16
N PHE A 106 10.44 2.48 11.37
CA PHE A 106 9.41 1.48 11.64
C PHE A 106 8.05 1.86 11.06
N PRO A 107 7.51 3.09 11.26
CA PRO A 107 6.33 3.55 10.53
C PRO A 107 6.55 3.58 9.00
N LEU A 108 7.72 4.03 8.54
CA LEU A 108 8.05 4.04 7.12
C LEU A 108 8.07 2.63 6.52
N ARG A 109 8.60 1.62 7.24
CA ARG A 109 8.56 0.20 6.85
C ARG A 109 7.14 -0.25 6.54
N THR A 110 6.18 0.07 7.40
CA THR A 110 4.78 -0.30 7.23
C THR A 110 4.18 0.32 5.96
N VAL A 111 4.45 1.61 5.74
CA VAL A 111 3.98 2.33 4.56
C VAL A 111 4.62 1.78 3.28
N CYS A 112 5.93 1.46 3.29
CA CYS A 112 6.60 0.85 2.14
C CYS A 112 5.97 -0.51 1.76
N ILE A 113 5.66 -1.35 2.75
CA ILE A 113 5.00 -2.64 2.50
C ILE A 113 3.61 -2.43 1.88
N GLY A 114 2.82 -1.51 2.45
CA GLY A 114 1.51 -1.15 1.92
C GLY A 114 1.57 -0.61 0.50
N PHE A 115 2.57 0.23 0.22
CA PHE A 115 2.78 0.82 -1.11
C PHE A 115 3.17 -0.22 -2.16
N ILE A 116 4.04 -1.17 -1.82
CA ILE A 116 4.39 -2.27 -2.73
C ILE A 116 3.15 -3.11 -3.06
N ASN A 117 2.29 -3.41 -2.07
CA ASN A 117 1.03 -4.11 -2.32
C ASN A 117 0.08 -3.30 -3.23
N LEU A 118 0.02 -1.97 -3.02
CA LEU A 118 -0.74 -1.08 -3.90
C LEU A 118 -0.21 -1.11 -5.34
N LEU A 119 1.12 -1.12 -5.53
CA LEU A 119 1.70 -1.22 -6.88
C LEU A 119 1.33 -2.54 -7.57
N TYR A 120 1.35 -3.67 -6.85
CA TYR A 120 0.86 -4.95 -7.41
C TYR A 120 -0.62 -4.87 -7.81
N SER A 121 -1.45 -4.27 -6.97
CA SER A 121 -2.87 -4.06 -7.28
C SER A 121 -3.07 -3.11 -8.46
N MET A 122 -2.25 -2.06 -8.59
CA MET A 122 -2.32 -1.15 -9.74
C MET A 122 -1.92 -1.84 -11.05
N MET A 123 -0.95 -2.73 -11.04
CA MET A 123 -0.63 -3.55 -12.22
C MET A 123 -1.85 -4.38 -12.66
N ALA A 124 -2.53 -5.02 -11.71
CA ALA A 124 -3.75 -5.77 -12.00
C ALA A 124 -4.89 -4.86 -12.50
N PHE A 125 -5.01 -3.66 -11.94
CA PHE A 125 -5.97 -2.66 -12.41
C PHE A 125 -5.74 -2.30 -13.87
N TYR A 126 -4.50 -2.02 -14.28
CA TYR A 126 -4.19 -1.70 -15.66
C TYR A 126 -4.51 -2.84 -16.63
N VAL A 127 -4.21 -4.09 -16.22
CA VAL A 127 -4.57 -5.27 -17.01
C VAL A 127 -6.08 -5.41 -17.14
N LEU A 128 -6.81 -5.28 -16.03
CA LEU A 128 -8.28 -5.34 -16.01
C LEU A 128 -8.89 -4.24 -16.88
N TYR A 129 -8.39 -3.02 -16.76
CA TYR A 129 -8.89 -1.87 -17.49
C TYR A 129 -8.65 -2.02 -18.99
N LEU A 130 -7.47 -2.53 -19.40
CA LEU A 130 -7.15 -2.81 -20.78
C LEU A 130 -8.09 -3.87 -21.40
N VAL A 131 -8.51 -4.86 -20.60
CA VAL A 131 -9.43 -5.92 -21.05
C VAL A 131 -10.88 -5.41 -21.16
N LEU A 132 -11.33 -4.62 -20.19
CA LEU A 132 -12.72 -4.15 -20.12
C LEU A 132 -12.99 -2.92 -20.98
N GLN A 133 -12.00 -2.02 -21.09
CA GLN A 133 -12.12 -0.74 -21.77
C GLN A 133 -10.87 -0.38 -22.60
N PRO A 134 -10.53 -1.18 -23.63
CA PRO A 134 -9.30 -0.97 -24.42
C PRO A 134 -9.26 0.39 -25.13
N GLN A 135 -10.43 0.93 -25.48
CA GLN A 135 -10.54 2.22 -26.21
C GLN A 135 -10.26 3.44 -25.31
N ALA A 136 -10.44 3.29 -23.98
CA ALA A 136 -10.18 4.35 -23.03
C ALA A 136 -8.77 4.28 -22.41
N PHE A 137 -7.94 3.33 -22.86
CA PHE A 137 -6.58 3.18 -22.40
C PHE A 137 -5.66 4.16 -23.12
N GLY A 138 -5.20 5.20 -22.45
CA GLY A 138 -4.39 6.26 -23.03
C GLY A 138 -3.28 6.77 -22.09
N ALA A 139 -2.50 7.73 -22.61
CA ALA A 139 -1.40 8.36 -21.88
C ALA A 139 -1.87 9.08 -20.58
N GLU A 140 -3.15 9.43 -20.50
CA GLU A 140 -3.76 10.02 -19.30
C GLU A 140 -3.64 9.13 -18.06
N MET A 141 -3.54 7.82 -18.24
CA MET A 141 -3.33 6.88 -17.14
C MET A 141 -1.98 7.05 -16.43
N LEU A 142 -1.00 7.69 -17.08
CA LEU A 142 0.27 8.05 -16.43
C LEU A 142 0.11 9.11 -15.34
N MET A 143 -0.99 9.89 -15.36
CA MET A 143 -1.32 10.85 -14.30
C MET A 143 -1.56 10.18 -12.94
N VAL A 144 -1.77 8.89 -12.89
CA VAL A 144 -1.84 8.12 -11.64
C VAL A 144 -0.49 8.12 -10.89
N VAL A 145 0.64 8.16 -11.61
CA VAL A 145 1.97 8.10 -11.01
C VAL A 145 2.24 9.25 -10.02
N PRO A 146 2.07 10.53 -10.39
CA PRO A 146 2.23 11.61 -9.42
C PRO A 146 1.23 11.52 -8.26
N GLY A 147 0.01 11.05 -8.51
CA GLY A 147 -0.98 10.80 -7.46
C GLY A 147 -0.52 9.75 -6.45
N LEU A 148 0.06 8.65 -6.91
CA LEU A 148 0.62 7.60 -6.04
C LEU A 148 1.79 8.12 -5.18
N LEU A 149 2.65 8.98 -5.74
CA LEU A 149 3.76 9.57 -4.99
C LEU A 149 3.27 10.51 -3.88
N ILE A 150 2.30 11.38 -4.19
CA ILE A 150 1.68 12.28 -3.21
C ILE A 150 1.01 11.45 -2.10
N MET A 151 0.28 10.41 -2.47
CA MET A 151 -0.39 9.52 -1.52
C MET A 151 0.62 8.76 -0.63
N PHE A 152 1.76 8.34 -1.17
CA PHE A 152 2.83 7.73 -0.39
C PHE A 152 3.35 8.68 0.70
N VAL A 153 3.66 9.93 0.33
CA VAL A 153 4.13 10.96 1.27
C VAL A 153 3.07 11.27 2.33
N PHE A 154 1.82 11.41 1.92
CA PHE A 154 0.69 11.62 2.83
C PHE A 154 0.56 10.46 3.83
N CYS A 155 0.53 9.21 3.36
CA CYS A 155 0.42 8.03 4.21
C CYS A 155 1.63 7.86 5.14
N TRP A 156 2.81 8.24 4.69
CA TRP A 156 4.00 8.25 5.55
C TRP A 156 3.86 9.25 6.70
N GLY A 157 3.48 10.50 6.42
CA GLY A 157 3.21 11.49 7.46
C GLY A 157 2.11 11.04 8.42
N PHE A 158 1.03 10.46 7.89
CA PHE A 158 -0.08 9.95 8.68
C PHE A 158 0.33 8.77 9.58
N ALA A 159 1.12 7.82 9.07
CA ALA A 159 1.64 6.70 9.86
C ALA A 159 2.58 7.17 10.98
N GLN A 160 3.39 8.23 10.75
CA GLN A 160 4.22 8.83 11.78
C GLN A 160 3.38 9.41 12.92
N ILE A 161 2.35 10.19 12.58
CA ILE A 161 1.44 10.77 13.58
C ILE A 161 0.72 9.66 14.36
N ALA A 162 0.17 8.65 13.67
CA ALA A 162 -0.53 7.53 14.29
C ALA A 162 0.39 6.74 15.24
N SER A 163 1.66 6.55 14.88
CA SER A 163 2.63 5.80 15.71
C SER A 163 3.00 6.53 16.99
N VAL A 164 3.08 7.87 16.95
CA VAL A 164 3.36 8.70 18.14
C VAL A 164 2.12 8.81 19.02
N ALA A 165 0.92 8.88 18.43
CA ALA A 165 -0.33 8.98 19.20
C ALA A 165 -0.66 7.72 20.01
N ASN A 166 -0.05 6.58 19.71
CA ASN A 166 -0.27 5.29 20.39
C ASN A 166 0.95 4.82 21.20
N LEU A 167 1.84 5.72 21.54
CA LEU A 167 2.94 5.50 22.48
C LEU A 167 2.46 5.73 23.93
#